data_c42956cf4ac59d57ede1ee7c60efb027
#
_entry.id   c42956cf4ac59d57ede1ee7c60efb027
#
_cell.length_a   1.000
_cell.length_b   1.000
_cell.length_c   1.000
_cell.angle_alpha   90.00
_cell.angle_beta   90.00
_cell.angle_gamma   90.00
#
_symmetry.space_group_name_H-M   'P 1'
#
loop_
_entity.id
_entity.type
_entity.pdbx_description
1 polymer ?
#
loop_
_entity_poly.entity_id
_entity_poly.type
_entity_poly.pdbx_seq_one_letter_code
_entity_poly.pdbx_strand_id
1 'polypeptide(L)'
;MSLITSHCTQLKKIALVLLFSTSAHASTCDKPIYLTFDTGNMDVAEYVAGVLKKHDVKATFFLANEKTKRGDYSLDDSWSEFWKSLKKDGHAFGNHTYHHTYFVKDAENNSAKIRPQFGPHAGKTITTSQSALCSELQLVNDRFQKITGSPLNKIWRAPGGKVSPNYIEMGHRCGYTHVGWSEAGFLGDELSSEKFSNQHLLDKALKSLRPGDIAMAHLGIWSRKDPWAPVVLEPLIVGLKKKGYCFDTILGIQQHRQISRIMRP
;
A
#
# COMPACT_ATOMS: atom_id res chain seq x y z
N MET A 1 -46.66 69.86 42.26
CA MET A 1 -46.72 68.42 42.05
C MET A 1 -45.81 68.14 40.82
N SER A 2 -44.61 67.70 41.10
CA SER A 2 -43.59 67.41 40.03
C SER A 2 -43.21 65.97 40.15
N LEU A 3 -43.44 65.23 39.09
CA LEU A 3 -43.08 63.78 38.99
C LEU A 3 -41.69 63.67 38.35
N ILE A 4 -40.76 63.17 39.13
CA ILE A 4 -39.38 62.81 38.68
C ILE A 4 -39.43 61.39 38.16
N THR A 5 -39.21 61.22 36.85
CA THR A 5 -39.03 59.91 36.24
C THR A 5 -37.54 59.53 36.21
N SER A 6 -37.19 58.51 36.97
CA SER A 6 -35.83 57.89 37.02
C SER A 6 -35.62 57.00 35.81
N HIS A 7 -34.64 57.31 34.95
CA HIS A 7 -34.19 56.44 33.87
C HIS A 7 -33.03 55.48 34.37
N CYS A 8 -33.35 54.23 34.51
CA CYS A 8 -32.37 53.19 34.85
C CYS A 8 -31.69 52.71 33.54
N THR A 9 -30.44 53.09 33.35
CA THR A 9 -29.64 52.70 32.19
C THR A 9 -28.99 51.33 32.44
N GLN A 10 -29.49 50.29 31.81
CA GLN A 10 -28.92 48.92 31.83
C GLN A 10 -27.67 48.87 30.92
N LEU A 11 -26.50 48.79 31.48
CA LEU A 11 -25.24 48.46 30.78
C LEU A 11 -25.20 46.94 30.46
N LYS A 12 -25.43 46.60 29.19
CA LYS A 12 -25.20 45.24 28.67
C LYS A 12 -23.69 45.00 28.54
N LYS A 13 -23.12 44.18 29.41
CA LYS A 13 -21.75 43.64 29.24
C LYS A 13 -21.75 42.64 28.11
N ILE A 14 -21.17 42.97 26.96
CA ILE A 14 -20.91 42.08 25.87
C ILE A 14 -19.61 41.32 26.22
N ALA A 15 -19.73 40.05 26.58
CA ALA A 15 -18.60 39.16 26.75
C ALA A 15 -18.12 38.72 25.36
N LEU A 16 -16.97 39.21 24.93
CA LEU A 16 -16.29 38.79 23.69
C LEU A 16 -15.65 37.43 23.94
N VAL A 17 -16.27 36.32 23.48
CA VAL A 17 -15.71 34.98 23.53
C VAL A 17 -14.74 34.87 22.37
N LEU A 18 -13.45 34.99 22.64
CA LEU A 18 -12.37 34.66 21.69
C LEU A 18 -12.31 33.12 21.50
N LEU A 19 -12.91 32.65 20.42
CA LEU A 19 -12.74 31.28 19.94
C LEU A 19 -11.31 31.12 19.39
N PHE A 20 -10.41 30.60 20.20
CA PHE A 20 -9.11 30.10 19.70
C PHE A 20 -9.37 28.86 18.85
N SER A 21 -9.46 29.03 17.53
CA SER A 21 -9.39 27.93 16.59
C SER A 21 -7.98 27.34 16.63
N THR A 22 -7.78 26.28 17.39
CA THR A 22 -6.58 25.45 17.27
C THR A 22 -6.65 24.74 15.93
N SER A 23 -6.02 25.33 14.91
CA SER A 23 -5.76 24.65 13.66
C SER A 23 -4.84 23.46 13.98
N ALA A 24 -5.41 22.26 14.02
CA ALA A 24 -4.63 21.05 14.02
C ALA A 24 -3.84 21.04 12.71
N HIS A 25 -2.57 21.46 12.77
CA HIS A 25 -1.65 21.26 11.68
C HIS A 25 -1.48 19.76 11.56
N ALA A 26 -2.10 19.14 10.55
CA ALA A 26 -1.70 17.82 10.10
C ALA A 26 -0.19 17.92 9.85
N SER A 27 0.63 17.19 10.61
CA SER A 27 2.07 17.20 10.43
C SER A 27 2.35 16.75 8.99
N THR A 28 2.89 17.63 8.17
CA THR A 28 3.30 17.29 6.82
C THR A 28 4.38 16.22 6.91
N CYS A 29 4.18 15.10 6.23
CA CYS A 29 5.16 14.04 6.19
C CYS A 29 6.31 14.43 5.25
N ASP A 30 7.37 15.04 5.78
CA ASP A 30 8.48 15.57 4.97
C ASP A 30 9.49 14.49 4.55
N LYS A 31 9.49 13.33 5.21
CA LYS A 31 10.40 12.21 4.94
C LYS A 31 9.63 10.91 4.80
N PRO A 32 8.76 10.78 3.78
CA PRO A 32 7.90 9.63 3.62
C PRO A 32 8.67 8.37 3.23
N ILE A 33 8.28 7.24 3.81
CA ILE A 33 8.52 5.89 3.29
C ILE A 33 7.17 5.36 2.83
N TYR A 34 7.14 4.79 1.64
CA TYR A 34 5.95 4.15 1.09
C TYR A 34 6.04 2.65 1.30
N LEU A 35 5.50 2.20 2.44
CA LEU A 35 5.49 0.78 2.77
C LEU A 35 4.42 0.07 1.97
N THR A 36 4.79 -1.01 1.27
CA THR A 36 3.88 -1.77 0.43
C THR A 36 3.95 -3.26 0.71
N PHE A 37 2.82 -3.95 0.54
CA PHE A 37 2.71 -5.39 0.72
C PHE A 37 2.03 -6.02 -0.50
N ASP A 38 2.64 -7.06 -1.04
CA ASP A 38 2.01 -7.95 -2.00
C ASP A 38 1.31 -9.09 -1.24
N THR A 39 0.26 -9.72 -1.79
CA THR A 39 -0.56 -10.70 -1.07
C THR A 39 0.24 -11.89 -0.51
N GLY A 40 0.79 -12.76 -1.33
CA GLY A 40 1.44 -13.98 -0.88
C GLY A 40 0.48 -14.98 -0.19
N ASN A 41 0.98 -15.77 0.76
CA ASN A 41 0.20 -16.83 1.42
C ASN A 41 -0.70 -16.38 2.58
N MET A 42 -0.72 -15.09 2.89
CA MET A 42 -1.54 -14.42 3.91
C MET A 42 -1.31 -14.86 5.38
N ASP A 43 -0.29 -15.67 5.66
CA ASP A 43 -0.04 -16.26 6.99
C ASP A 43 0.20 -15.20 8.08
N VAL A 44 0.79 -14.05 7.72
CA VAL A 44 1.09 -12.95 8.64
C VAL A 44 0.20 -11.71 8.43
N ALA A 45 -0.85 -11.82 7.62
CA ALA A 45 -1.67 -10.68 7.20
C ALA A 45 -2.31 -9.94 8.38
N GLU A 46 -2.91 -10.66 9.33
CA GLU A 46 -3.54 -10.07 10.52
C GLU A 46 -2.52 -9.43 11.45
N TYR A 47 -1.34 -10.05 11.60
CA TYR A 47 -0.23 -9.46 12.36
C TYR A 47 0.23 -8.13 11.73
N VAL A 48 0.44 -8.11 10.41
CA VAL A 48 0.81 -6.89 9.67
C VAL A 48 -0.21 -5.79 9.89
N ALA A 49 -1.51 -6.09 9.70
CA ALA A 49 -2.59 -5.13 9.94
C ALA A 49 -2.58 -4.57 11.36
N GLY A 50 -2.39 -5.43 12.37
CA GLY A 50 -2.29 -5.04 13.78
C GLY A 50 -1.13 -4.09 14.06
N VAL A 51 0.05 -4.37 13.50
CA VAL A 51 1.25 -3.52 13.65
C VAL A 51 1.05 -2.16 12.98
N LEU A 52 0.52 -2.14 11.74
CA LEU A 52 0.24 -0.90 11.03
C LEU A 52 -0.75 -0.02 11.82
N LYS A 53 -1.81 -0.60 12.33
CA LYS A 53 -2.80 0.10 13.17
C LYS A 53 -2.20 0.62 14.47
N LYS A 54 -1.45 -0.21 15.20
CA LYS A 54 -0.77 0.16 16.46
C LYS A 54 0.12 1.38 16.30
N HIS A 55 0.81 1.49 15.16
CA HIS A 55 1.75 2.56 14.89
C HIS A 55 1.18 3.69 14.02
N ASP A 56 -0.12 3.68 13.72
CA ASP A 56 -0.75 4.63 12.77
C ASP A 56 0.08 4.80 11.49
N VAL A 57 0.38 3.68 10.85
CA VAL A 57 1.12 3.61 9.57
C VAL A 57 0.14 3.29 8.46
N LYS A 58 0.10 4.12 7.42
CA LYS A 58 -0.63 3.81 6.19
C LYS A 58 0.30 3.13 5.20
N ALA A 59 -0.22 2.11 4.53
CA ALA A 59 0.51 1.30 3.55
C ALA A 59 -0.32 1.09 2.28
N THR A 60 0.30 0.55 1.25
CA THR A 60 -0.39 0.14 0.02
C THR A 60 -0.26 -1.37 -0.16
N PHE A 61 -1.38 -2.02 -0.48
CA PHE A 61 -1.46 -3.45 -0.71
C PHE A 61 -1.69 -3.73 -2.19
N PHE A 62 -0.89 -4.61 -2.79
CA PHE A 62 -1.06 -5.07 -4.17
C PHE A 62 -1.62 -6.50 -4.16
N LEU A 63 -2.78 -6.69 -4.76
CA LEU A 63 -3.64 -7.85 -4.57
C LEU A 63 -3.62 -8.77 -5.78
N ALA A 64 -3.31 -10.04 -5.55
CA ALA A 64 -3.56 -11.16 -6.44
C ALA A 64 -4.47 -12.18 -5.74
N ASN A 65 -5.12 -13.08 -6.48
CA ASN A 65 -5.94 -14.14 -5.89
C ASN A 65 -5.09 -15.38 -5.61
N GLU A 66 -4.25 -15.28 -4.59
CA GLU A 66 -3.29 -16.32 -4.22
C GLU A 66 -3.86 -17.30 -3.20
N LYS A 67 -3.39 -18.55 -3.26
CA LYS A 67 -3.75 -19.57 -2.27
C LYS A 67 -3.15 -19.21 -0.91
N THR A 68 -3.98 -19.25 0.14
CA THR A 68 -3.57 -18.91 1.48
C THR A 68 -3.20 -20.12 2.33
N LYS A 69 -2.59 -19.91 3.49
CA LYS A 69 -2.34 -20.94 4.50
C LYS A 69 -3.62 -21.55 5.08
N ARG A 70 -4.75 -20.84 4.98
CA ARG A 70 -6.06 -21.34 5.44
C ARG A 70 -6.70 -22.31 4.45
N GLY A 71 -6.11 -22.45 3.24
CA GLY A 71 -6.63 -23.32 2.18
C GLY A 71 -7.62 -22.64 1.23
N ASP A 72 -8.03 -21.42 1.51
CA ASP A 72 -8.82 -20.53 0.65
C ASP A 72 -7.91 -19.65 -0.24
N TYR A 73 -8.49 -18.66 -0.91
CA TYR A 73 -7.75 -17.66 -1.69
C TYR A 73 -7.88 -16.28 -1.06
N SER A 74 -6.84 -15.46 -1.23
CA SER A 74 -6.71 -14.12 -0.62
C SER A 74 -7.84 -13.14 -0.96
N LEU A 75 -8.57 -13.38 -2.05
CA LEU A 75 -9.73 -12.61 -2.46
C LEU A 75 -11.07 -13.37 -2.30
N ASP A 76 -11.10 -14.45 -1.53
CA ASP A 76 -12.35 -15.12 -1.17
C ASP A 76 -13.16 -14.31 -0.16
N ASP A 77 -14.46 -14.61 -0.06
CA ASP A 77 -15.38 -13.91 0.83
C ASP A 77 -14.97 -14.03 2.31
N SER A 78 -14.21 -15.08 2.67
CA SER A 78 -13.59 -15.27 3.99
C SER A 78 -12.62 -14.16 4.41
N TRP A 79 -12.03 -13.42 3.46
CA TRP A 79 -11.15 -12.29 3.69
C TRP A 79 -11.85 -10.92 3.62
N SER A 80 -13.16 -10.90 3.40
CA SER A 80 -13.94 -9.66 3.21
C SER A 80 -13.74 -8.67 4.37
N GLU A 81 -13.90 -9.11 5.60
CA GLU A 81 -13.79 -8.24 6.77
C GLU A 81 -12.36 -7.73 6.99
N PHE A 82 -11.35 -8.54 6.67
CA PHE A 82 -9.95 -8.14 6.70
C PHE A 82 -9.68 -6.96 5.75
N TRP A 83 -10.06 -7.09 4.46
CA TRP A 83 -9.87 -6.04 3.46
C TRP A 83 -10.70 -4.79 3.76
N LYS A 84 -11.94 -4.93 4.23
CA LYS A 84 -12.78 -3.81 4.66
C LYS A 84 -12.16 -3.05 5.83
N SER A 85 -11.59 -3.77 6.81
CA SER A 85 -10.93 -3.15 7.96
C SER A 85 -9.73 -2.31 7.53
N LEU A 86 -8.83 -2.87 6.71
CA LEU A 86 -7.69 -2.13 6.17
C LEU A 86 -8.12 -0.91 5.36
N LYS A 87 -9.18 -1.03 4.57
CA LYS A 87 -9.73 0.11 3.83
C LYS A 87 -10.25 1.20 4.76
N LYS A 88 -11.00 0.83 5.81
CA LYS A 88 -11.49 1.76 6.85
C LYS A 88 -10.34 2.46 7.56
N ASP A 89 -9.23 1.75 7.78
CA ASP A 89 -8.03 2.29 8.40
C ASP A 89 -7.21 3.20 7.44
N GLY A 90 -7.66 3.42 6.18
CA GLY A 90 -7.09 4.40 5.24
C GLY A 90 -5.91 3.89 4.42
N HIS A 91 -5.77 2.58 4.26
CA HIS A 91 -4.79 1.99 3.35
C HIS A 91 -5.21 2.12 1.88
N ALA A 92 -4.24 2.07 0.96
CA ALA A 92 -4.46 2.03 -0.48
C ALA A 92 -4.35 0.60 -1.03
N PHE A 93 -5.01 0.34 -2.17
CA PHE A 93 -5.07 -0.98 -2.76
C PHE A 93 -4.80 -0.92 -4.25
N GLY A 94 -3.79 -1.63 -4.72
CA GLY A 94 -3.42 -1.81 -6.12
C GLY A 94 -3.63 -3.24 -6.59
N ASN A 95 -3.34 -3.46 -7.85
CA ASN A 95 -3.54 -4.73 -8.56
C ASN A 95 -2.21 -5.49 -8.68
N HIS A 96 -2.21 -6.81 -8.49
CA HIS A 96 -1.03 -7.67 -8.65
C HIS A 96 -1.27 -8.81 -9.64
N THR A 97 -2.20 -8.63 -10.58
CA THR A 97 -2.79 -9.63 -11.47
C THR A 97 -3.53 -10.76 -10.75
N TYR A 98 -4.63 -11.23 -11.33
CA TYR A 98 -5.50 -12.19 -10.63
C TYR A 98 -4.82 -13.53 -10.34
N HIS A 99 -4.11 -14.07 -11.35
CA HIS A 99 -3.44 -15.36 -11.24
C HIS A 99 -1.96 -15.23 -10.81
N HIS A 100 -1.55 -14.09 -10.22
CA HIS A 100 -0.14 -13.82 -9.84
C HIS A 100 0.81 -14.13 -11.00
N THR A 101 0.68 -13.37 -12.08
CA THR A 101 1.25 -13.69 -13.39
C THR A 101 2.60 -13.05 -13.61
N TYR A 102 3.65 -13.87 -13.67
CA TYR A 102 5.02 -13.41 -13.97
C TYR A 102 5.19 -13.03 -15.44
N PHE A 103 5.79 -11.87 -15.68
CA PHE A 103 6.29 -11.50 -17.00
C PHE A 103 7.56 -12.29 -17.33
N VAL A 104 7.65 -12.85 -18.55
CA VAL A 104 8.81 -13.61 -19.02
C VAL A 104 9.61 -12.77 -20.02
N LYS A 105 9.00 -12.33 -21.11
CA LYS A 105 9.58 -11.47 -22.17
C LYS A 105 8.49 -10.90 -23.05
N ASP A 106 8.85 -9.88 -23.81
CA ASP A 106 7.98 -9.38 -24.90
C ASP A 106 7.78 -10.41 -25.99
N ALA A 107 6.68 -10.29 -26.72
CA ALA A 107 6.34 -11.07 -27.89
C ALA A 107 5.86 -10.13 -29.01
N GLU A 108 5.60 -10.68 -30.21
CA GLU A 108 5.15 -9.94 -31.37
C GLU A 108 3.78 -9.28 -31.15
N ASN A 109 3.46 -8.28 -31.96
CA ASN A 109 2.16 -7.60 -31.99
C ASN A 109 1.73 -7.00 -30.61
N ASN A 110 2.65 -6.33 -29.93
CA ASN A 110 2.41 -5.71 -28.61
C ASN A 110 1.81 -6.70 -27.60
N SER A 111 2.28 -7.94 -27.63
CA SER A 111 1.93 -8.99 -26.67
C SER A 111 3.11 -9.34 -25.77
N ALA A 112 2.91 -10.22 -24.79
CA ALA A 112 3.95 -10.67 -23.88
C ALA A 112 3.87 -12.18 -23.63
N LYS A 113 5.00 -12.82 -23.38
CA LYS A 113 5.06 -14.15 -22.76
C LYS A 113 4.96 -13.99 -21.26
N ILE A 114 4.05 -14.70 -20.65
CA ILE A 114 3.77 -14.67 -19.22
C ILE A 114 3.67 -16.07 -18.66
N ARG A 115 3.80 -16.20 -17.34
CA ARG A 115 3.65 -17.47 -16.62
C ARG A 115 2.78 -17.25 -15.37
N PRO A 116 1.48 -17.57 -15.42
CA PRO A 116 0.61 -17.53 -14.26
C PRO A 116 1.08 -18.53 -13.19
N GLN A 117 0.98 -18.16 -11.92
CA GLN A 117 1.29 -19.05 -10.80
C GLN A 117 0.07 -19.90 -10.42
N PHE A 118 -1.13 -19.36 -10.64
CA PHE A 118 -2.40 -19.99 -10.32
C PHE A 118 -3.31 -20.11 -11.56
N GLY A 119 -4.45 -20.77 -11.42
CA GLY A 119 -5.45 -20.89 -12.46
C GLY A 119 -5.15 -21.95 -13.54
N PRO A 120 -5.91 -21.94 -14.66
CA PRO A 120 -5.87 -23.00 -15.67
C PRO A 120 -4.52 -23.16 -16.38
N HIS A 121 -3.73 -22.11 -16.41
CA HIS A 121 -2.41 -22.07 -17.05
C HIS A 121 -1.25 -22.03 -16.05
N ALA A 122 -1.49 -22.44 -14.79
CA ALA A 122 -0.48 -22.39 -13.74
C ALA A 122 0.84 -23.08 -14.17
N GLY A 123 1.95 -22.39 -14.00
CA GLY A 123 3.29 -22.85 -14.32
C GLY A 123 3.66 -22.92 -15.81
N LYS A 124 2.71 -22.70 -16.73
CA LYS A 124 2.93 -22.73 -18.18
C LYS A 124 3.26 -21.35 -18.72
N THR A 125 4.24 -21.26 -19.62
CA THR A 125 4.49 -20.02 -20.36
C THR A 125 3.52 -19.92 -21.52
N ILE A 126 2.70 -18.88 -21.50
CA ILE A 126 1.69 -18.58 -22.53
C ILE A 126 1.91 -17.17 -23.11
N THR A 127 1.28 -16.87 -24.24
CA THR A 127 1.23 -15.51 -24.78
C THR A 127 -0.02 -14.81 -24.27
N THR A 128 0.13 -13.60 -23.73
CA THR A 128 -0.97 -12.72 -23.37
C THR A 128 -1.08 -11.56 -24.34
N SER A 129 -2.29 -11.27 -24.78
CA SER A 129 -2.62 -10.07 -25.55
C SER A 129 -2.91 -8.88 -24.62
N GLN A 130 -3.03 -7.69 -25.21
CA GLN A 130 -3.51 -6.48 -24.52
C GLN A 130 -4.83 -6.73 -23.78
N SER A 131 -5.83 -7.30 -24.49
CA SER A 131 -7.16 -7.54 -23.91
C SER A 131 -7.11 -8.57 -22.78
N ALA A 132 -6.30 -9.62 -22.91
CA ALA A 132 -6.15 -10.63 -21.89
C ALA A 132 -5.50 -10.08 -20.61
N LEU A 133 -4.49 -9.21 -20.72
CA LEU A 133 -3.93 -8.52 -19.55
C LEU A 133 -4.98 -7.61 -18.88
N CYS A 134 -5.76 -6.86 -19.67
CA CYS A 134 -6.82 -6.02 -19.10
C CYS A 134 -7.86 -6.87 -18.35
N SER A 135 -8.22 -8.04 -18.87
CA SER A 135 -9.13 -8.97 -18.18
C SER A 135 -8.53 -9.48 -16.86
N GLU A 136 -7.24 -9.83 -16.81
CA GLU A 136 -6.54 -10.21 -15.58
C GLU A 136 -6.62 -9.12 -14.51
N LEU A 137 -6.35 -7.87 -14.90
CA LEU A 137 -6.42 -6.73 -13.99
C LEU A 137 -7.89 -6.45 -13.57
N GLN A 138 -8.84 -6.59 -14.48
CA GLN A 138 -10.25 -6.37 -14.17
C GLN A 138 -10.81 -7.42 -13.19
N LEU A 139 -10.40 -8.68 -13.29
CA LEU A 139 -10.82 -9.73 -12.36
C LEU A 139 -10.48 -9.40 -10.90
N VAL A 140 -9.27 -8.87 -10.63
CA VAL A 140 -8.90 -8.44 -9.27
C VAL A 140 -9.79 -7.31 -8.79
N ASN A 141 -10.01 -6.29 -9.65
CA ASN A 141 -10.85 -5.15 -9.32
C ASN A 141 -12.28 -5.58 -8.98
N ASP A 142 -12.88 -6.44 -9.82
CA ASP A 142 -14.25 -6.89 -9.63
C ASP A 142 -14.40 -7.72 -8.35
N ARG A 143 -13.40 -8.59 -8.09
CA ARG A 143 -13.41 -9.39 -6.87
C ARG A 143 -13.26 -8.52 -5.63
N PHE A 144 -12.31 -7.58 -5.63
CA PHE A 144 -12.13 -6.63 -4.53
C PHE A 144 -13.37 -5.75 -4.32
N GLN A 145 -13.97 -5.25 -5.41
CA GLN A 145 -15.21 -4.46 -5.33
C GLN A 145 -16.37 -5.28 -4.76
N LYS A 146 -16.49 -6.55 -5.14
CA LYS A 146 -17.51 -7.45 -4.60
C LYS A 146 -17.38 -7.61 -3.09
N ILE A 147 -16.17 -7.83 -2.58
CA ILE A 147 -15.93 -8.12 -1.15
C ILE A 147 -15.84 -6.87 -0.27
N THR A 148 -15.50 -5.71 -0.84
CA THR A 148 -15.30 -4.46 -0.05
C THR A 148 -16.31 -3.35 -0.35
N GLY A 149 -17.07 -3.47 -1.43
CA GLY A 149 -17.99 -2.43 -1.92
C GLY A 149 -17.30 -1.28 -2.67
N SER A 150 -16.00 -1.37 -2.99
CA SER A 150 -15.26 -0.30 -3.66
C SER A 150 -14.20 -0.83 -4.62
N PRO A 151 -13.93 -0.12 -5.74
CA PRO A 151 -12.89 -0.52 -6.68
C PRO A 151 -11.48 -0.33 -6.09
N LEU A 152 -10.49 -0.98 -6.71
CA LEU A 152 -9.08 -0.72 -6.49
C LEU A 152 -8.68 0.67 -6.98
N ASN A 153 -7.59 1.19 -6.40
CA ASN A 153 -6.87 2.30 -7.01
C ASN A 153 -6.28 1.87 -8.36
N LYS A 154 -6.17 2.82 -9.32
CA LYS A 154 -5.67 2.53 -10.67
C LYS A 154 -4.14 2.44 -10.74
N ILE A 155 -3.58 1.65 -9.83
CA ILE A 155 -2.15 1.27 -9.77
C ILE A 155 -2.02 -0.25 -9.82
N TRP A 156 -0.91 -0.75 -10.40
CA TRP A 156 -0.62 -2.16 -10.45
C TRP A 156 0.87 -2.45 -10.29
N ARG A 157 1.20 -3.64 -9.86
CA ARG A 157 2.56 -4.15 -9.74
C ARG A 157 2.64 -5.50 -10.45
N ALA A 158 3.65 -5.67 -11.30
CA ALA A 158 3.90 -6.96 -11.93
C ALA A 158 4.50 -7.93 -10.91
N PRO A 159 3.96 -9.17 -10.79
CA PRO A 159 4.54 -10.19 -9.94
C PRO A 159 6.03 -10.46 -10.23
N GLY A 160 6.83 -10.59 -9.15
CA GLY A 160 8.29 -10.78 -9.24
C GLY A 160 9.06 -9.57 -9.76
N GLY A 161 8.42 -8.42 -9.98
CA GLY A 161 9.05 -7.15 -10.33
C GLY A 161 9.68 -7.06 -11.73
N LYS A 162 9.71 -8.15 -12.50
CA LYS A 162 10.25 -8.14 -13.86
C LYS A 162 9.22 -7.58 -14.83
N VAL A 163 9.63 -6.57 -15.59
CA VAL A 163 8.78 -5.90 -16.61
C VAL A 163 9.63 -5.48 -17.82
N SER A 164 8.95 -5.09 -18.90
CA SER A 164 9.51 -4.34 -20.01
C SER A 164 8.73 -3.04 -20.22
N PRO A 165 9.25 -2.08 -20.99
CA PRO A 165 8.48 -0.90 -21.39
C PRO A 165 7.16 -1.25 -22.08
N ASN A 166 7.15 -2.27 -22.96
CA ASN A 166 5.93 -2.73 -23.60
C ASN A 166 4.91 -3.30 -22.60
N TYR A 167 5.34 -4.13 -21.65
CA TYR A 167 4.42 -4.72 -20.67
C TYR A 167 3.85 -3.67 -19.70
N ILE A 168 4.64 -2.64 -19.33
CA ILE A 168 4.17 -1.48 -18.57
C ILE A 168 3.12 -0.71 -19.36
N GLU A 169 3.39 -0.45 -20.65
CA GLU A 169 2.46 0.25 -21.56
C GLU A 169 1.16 -0.55 -21.76
N MET A 170 1.23 -1.88 -21.85
CA MET A 170 0.02 -2.72 -21.86
C MET A 170 -0.83 -2.50 -20.60
N GLY A 171 -0.24 -2.46 -19.42
CA GLY A 171 -0.94 -2.14 -18.17
C GLY A 171 -1.53 -0.72 -18.16
N HIS A 172 -0.79 0.25 -18.69
CA HIS A 172 -1.24 1.64 -18.81
C HIS A 172 -2.48 1.77 -19.71
N ARG A 173 -2.50 1.07 -20.84
CA ARG A 173 -3.68 1.01 -21.73
C ARG A 173 -4.89 0.35 -21.08
N CYS A 174 -4.72 -0.47 -20.06
CA CYS A 174 -5.82 -0.97 -19.22
C CYS A 174 -6.27 0.04 -18.15
N GLY A 175 -5.68 1.24 -18.11
CA GLY A 175 -5.99 2.29 -17.15
C GLY A 175 -5.27 2.17 -15.81
N TYR A 176 -4.17 1.40 -15.73
CA TYR A 176 -3.39 1.21 -14.51
C TYR A 176 -1.96 1.74 -14.65
N THR A 177 -1.49 2.49 -13.65
CA THR A 177 -0.09 2.95 -13.57
C THR A 177 0.76 1.87 -12.88
N HIS A 178 1.86 1.45 -13.50
CA HIS A 178 2.78 0.49 -12.89
C HIS A 178 3.57 1.12 -11.74
N VAL A 179 3.70 0.38 -10.63
CA VAL A 179 4.45 0.77 -9.44
C VAL A 179 5.33 -0.38 -8.99
N GLY A 180 6.63 -0.27 -9.17
CA GLY A 180 7.62 -1.19 -8.62
C GLY A 180 7.98 -0.84 -7.17
N TRP A 181 9.23 -1.12 -6.80
CA TRP A 181 9.84 -0.70 -5.53
C TRP A 181 11.22 -0.10 -5.78
N SER A 182 11.74 0.64 -4.80
CA SER A 182 13.10 1.20 -4.85
C SER A 182 14.14 0.09 -4.72
N GLU A 183 15.35 0.30 -5.21
CA GLU A 183 16.45 -0.66 -5.05
C GLU A 183 16.69 -1.01 -3.58
N ALA A 184 16.71 -0.01 -2.70
CA ALA A 184 16.81 -0.21 -1.25
C ALA A 184 15.52 -0.74 -0.62
N GLY A 185 14.40 -0.69 -1.34
CA GLY A 185 13.07 -1.03 -0.85
C GLY A 185 12.73 -2.52 -0.87
N PHE A 186 13.55 -3.37 -1.50
CA PHE A 186 13.39 -4.82 -1.40
C PHE A 186 13.76 -5.29 0.01
N LEU A 187 12.75 -5.59 0.84
CA LEU A 187 12.95 -5.93 2.25
C LEU A 187 13.43 -7.38 2.47
N GLY A 188 13.39 -8.23 1.44
CA GLY A 188 13.98 -9.55 1.43
C GLY A 188 13.23 -10.62 2.20
N ASP A 189 11.97 -10.40 2.51
CA ASP A 189 11.11 -11.33 3.25
C ASP A 189 10.87 -12.68 2.55
N GLU A 190 11.16 -12.77 1.25
CA GLU A 190 11.12 -14.01 0.45
C GLU A 190 12.46 -14.73 0.33
N LEU A 191 13.55 -14.14 0.84
CA LEU A 191 14.87 -14.73 0.80
C LEU A 191 15.00 -15.87 1.81
N SER A 192 15.86 -16.85 1.52
CA SER A 192 16.12 -18.01 2.41
C SER A 192 16.56 -17.55 3.81
N SER A 193 15.91 -18.06 4.84
CA SER A 193 16.21 -17.79 6.24
C SER A 193 17.64 -18.20 6.64
N GLU A 194 18.14 -19.27 6.04
CA GLU A 194 19.48 -19.80 6.33
C GLU A 194 20.59 -18.85 5.85
N LYS A 195 20.32 -18.08 4.76
CA LYS A 195 21.30 -17.15 4.18
C LYS A 195 21.10 -15.72 4.65
N PHE A 196 19.86 -15.34 4.94
CA PHE A 196 19.45 -13.99 5.28
C PHE A 196 18.57 -14.01 6.54
N SER A 197 19.18 -13.90 7.71
CA SER A 197 18.45 -13.84 8.97
C SER A 197 17.55 -12.60 9.03
N ASN A 198 16.48 -12.67 9.82
CA ASN A 198 15.57 -11.52 10.04
C ASN A 198 16.33 -10.31 10.56
N GLN A 199 17.32 -10.51 11.47
CA GLN A 199 18.14 -9.41 11.99
C GLN A 199 18.98 -8.75 10.89
N HIS A 200 19.60 -9.55 10.00
CA HIS A 200 20.36 -9.01 8.86
C HIS A 200 19.47 -8.17 7.95
N LEU A 201 18.25 -8.63 7.65
CA LEU A 201 17.30 -7.90 6.81
C LEU A 201 16.84 -6.59 7.47
N LEU A 202 16.59 -6.60 8.78
CA LEU A 202 16.26 -5.39 9.55
C LEU A 202 17.39 -4.36 9.50
N ASP A 203 18.61 -4.78 9.80
CA ASP A 203 19.78 -3.89 9.82
C ASP A 203 20.05 -3.27 8.44
N LYS A 204 19.95 -4.10 7.37
CA LYS A 204 20.05 -3.65 5.98
C LYS A 204 19.01 -2.59 5.67
N ALA A 205 17.73 -2.86 5.98
CA ALA A 205 16.64 -1.94 5.70
C ALA A 205 16.81 -0.61 6.45
N LEU A 206 17.10 -0.66 7.76
CA LEU A 206 17.35 0.52 8.57
C LEU A 206 18.54 1.35 8.07
N LYS A 207 19.58 0.72 7.51
CA LYS A 207 20.77 1.40 6.97
C LYS A 207 20.50 2.01 5.60
N SER A 208 19.73 1.34 4.74
CA SER A 208 19.67 1.65 3.31
C SER A 208 18.49 2.51 2.90
N LEU A 209 17.33 2.37 3.56
CA LEU A 209 16.12 3.12 3.22
C LEU A 209 16.31 4.63 3.40
N ARG A 210 15.77 5.39 2.44
CA ARG A 210 15.79 6.86 2.39
C ARG A 210 14.37 7.41 2.19
N PRO A 211 14.11 8.67 2.56
CA PRO A 211 12.84 9.32 2.27
C PRO A 211 12.51 9.26 0.77
N GLY A 212 11.27 8.87 0.47
CA GLY A 212 10.79 8.67 -0.89
C GLY A 212 10.90 7.24 -1.41
N ASP A 213 11.55 6.34 -0.67
CA ASP A 213 11.64 4.94 -1.07
C ASP A 213 10.30 4.21 -0.95
N ILE A 214 10.06 3.35 -1.93
CA ILE A 214 8.96 2.39 -1.95
C ILE A 214 9.53 1.07 -1.42
N ALA A 215 9.13 0.68 -0.22
CA ALA A 215 9.54 -0.57 0.43
C ALA A 215 8.50 -1.67 0.19
N MET A 216 8.95 -2.89 -0.13
CA MET A 216 8.10 -4.02 -0.49
C MET A 216 8.39 -5.24 0.39
N ALA A 217 7.33 -5.81 0.92
CA ALA A 217 7.25 -7.12 1.57
C ALA A 217 5.94 -7.82 1.19
N HIS A 218 5.67 -8.99 1.75
CA HIS A 218 4.47 -9.77 1.49
C HIS A 218 3.65 -10.02 2.77
N LEU A 219 2.38 -10.36 2.61
CA LEU A 219 1.51 -10.81 3.70
C LEU A 219 1.74 -12.28 4.09
N GLY A 220 2.90 -12.79 3.78
CA GLY A 220 3.39 -14.14 4.06
C GLY A 220 3.97 -14.81 2.82
N ILE A 221 4.99 -15.64 3.02
CA ILE A 221 5.75 -16.31 1.94
C ILE A 221 5.89 -17.80 2.23
N TRP A 222 5.73 -18.65 1.20
CA TRP A 222 5.83 -20.09 1.34
C TRP A 222 7.26 -20.58 1.55
N SER A 223 8.25 -19.91 0.96
CA SER A 223 9.65 -20.35 0.95
C SER A 223 10.40 -20.05 2.25
N ARG A 224 9.90 -19.13 3.10
CA ARG A 224 10.60 -18.73 4.31
C ARG A 224 10.11 -19.50 5.53
N LYS A 225 11.03 -20.12 6.28
CA LYS A 225 10.70 -20.91 7.47
C LYS A 225 10.40 -20.07 8.70
N ASP A 226 11.14 -18.98 8.92
CA ASP A 226 10.92 -18.01 9.98
C ASP A 226 10.23 -16.76 9.40
N PRO A 227 8.95 -16.52 9.70
CA PRO A 227 8.22 -15.39 9.14
C PRO A 227 8.93 -14.06 9.40
N TRP A 228 9.05 -13.24 8.36
CA TRP A 228 9.75 -11.95 8.42
C TRP A 228 8.97 -10.93 9.28
N ALA A 229 7.68 -10.76 9.02
CA ALA A 229 6.88 -9.70 9.60
C ALA A 229 6.85 -9.72 11.15
N PRO A 230 6.68 -10.85 11.85
CA PRO A 230 6.66 -10.86 13.32
C PRO A 230 7.95 -10.38 13.97
N VAL A 231 9.09 -10.51 13.27
CA VAL A 231 10.40 -10.16 13.82
C VAL A 231 10.88 -8.79 13.36
N VAL A 232 10.58 -8.42 12.10
CA VAL A 232 11.22 -7.25 11.44
C VAL A 232 10.28 -6.06 11.32
N LEU A 233 8.99 -6.26 11.04
CA LEU A 233 8.11 -5.16 10.66
C LEU A 233 8.00 -4.08 11.73
N GLU A 234 7.70 -4.46 12.97
CA GLU A 234 7.54 -3.48 14.06
C GLU A 234 8.85 -2.78 14.41
N PRO A 235 10.00 -3.48 14.61
CA PRO A 235 11.30 -2.84 14.79
C PRO A 235 11.70 -1.90 13.63
N LEU A 236 11.38 -2.26 12.39
CA LEU A 236 11.64 -1.43 11.22
C LEU A 236 10.85 -0.12 11.29
N ILE A 237 9.54 -0.19 11.54
CA ILE A 237 8.68 1.00 11.68
C ILE A 237 9.19 1.90 12.79
N VAL A 238 9.46 1.35 13.97
CA VAL A 238 9.96 2.11 15.13
C VAL A 238 11.32 2.74 14.83
N GLY A 239 12.24 1.98 14.22
CA GLY A 239 13.57 2.47 13.85
C GLY A 239 13.52 3.60 12.83
N LEU A 240 12.66 3.51 11.81
CA LEU A 240 12.49 4.56 10.81
C LEU A 240 11.82 5.81 11.42
N LYS A 241 10.81 5.66 12.27
CA LYS A 241 10.20 6.79 13.00
C LYS A 241 11.20 7.51 13.90
N LYS A 242 12.10 6.79 14.60
CA LYS A 242 13.18 7.38 15.39
C LYS A 242 14.17 8.21 14.54
N LYS A 243 14.31 7.90 13.25
CA LYS A 243 15.08 8.68 12.28
C LYS A 243 14.30 9.88 11.70
N GLY A 244 13.09 10.12 12.18
CA GLY A 244 12.21 11.20 11.72
C GLY A 244 11.51 10.89 10.40
N TYR A 245 11.42 9.61 9.99
CA TYR A 245 10.66 9.21 8.83
C TYR A 245 9.19 9.03 9.20
N CYS A 246 8.31 9.26 8.25
CA CYS A 246 6.89 9.02 8.33
C CYS A 246 6.46 8.05 7.22
N PHE A 247 5.22 7.59 7.26
CA PHE A 247 4.71 6.61 6.31
C PHE A 247 3.46 7.16 5.63
N ASP A 248 3.36 6.92 4.32
CA ASP A 248 2.20 7.28 3.53
C ASP A 248 1.94 6.21 2.47
N THR A 249 0.74 6.23 1.88
CA THR A 249 0.39 5.37 0.75
C THR A 249 1.07 5.86 -0.54
N ILE A 250 1.19 4.98 -1.52
CA ILE A 250 1.70 5.35 -2.86
C ILE A 250 0.92 6.52 -3.49
N LEU A 251 -0.35 6.66 -3.13
CA LEU A 251 -1.19 7.75 -3.65
C LEU A 251 -0.73 9.14 -3.18
N GLY A 252 -0.03 9.21 -2.04
CA GLY A 252 0.55 10.45 -1.51
C GLY A 252 1.78 10.96 -2.29
N ILE A 253 2.40 10.16 -3.16
CA ILE A 253 3.62 10.54 -3.89
C ILE A 253 3.45 11.84 -4.67
N GLN A 254 2.32 12.04 -5.34
CA GLN A 254 2.08 13.24 -6.13
C GLN A 254 1.92 14.48 -5.24
N GLN A 255 1.25 14.34 -4.10
CA GLN A 255 1.09 15.43 -3.13
C GLN A 255 2.44 15.85 -2.55
N HIS A 256 3.29 14.90 -2.14
CA HIS A 256 4.63 15.20 -1.63
C HIS A 256 5.54 15.86 -2.68
N ARG A 257 5.46 15.45 -3.95
CA ARG A 257 6.21 16.09 -5.05
C ARG A 257 5.76 17.52 -5.33
N GLN A 258 4.47 17.82 -5.21
CA GLN A 258 3.94 19.18 -5.37
C GLN A 258 4.40 20.09 -4.23
N ILE A 259 4.29 19.64 -2.99
CA ILE A 259 4.75 20.38 -1.80
C ILE A 259 6.25 20.68 -1.91
N SER A 260 7.06 19.70 -2.28
CA SER A 260 8.52 19.87 -2.45
C SER A 260 8.90 20.88 -3.56
N ARG A 261 8.04 21.05 -4.58
CA ARG A 261 8.25 22.06 -5.65
C ARG A 261 7.91 23.48 -5.18
N ILE A 262 6.90 23.60 -4.32
CA ILE A 262 6.43 24.90 -3.79
C ILE A 262 7.38 25.42 -2.71
N MET A 263 8.02 24.53 -1.94
CA MET A 263 8.93 24.88 -0.83
C MET A 263 10.41 25.04 -1.24
N ARG A 264 10.75 24.91 -2.52
CA ARG A 264 12.09 25.28 -2.99
C ARG A 264 12.09 26.78 -3.30
N PRO A 265 12.96 27.57 -2.59
CA PRO A 265 13.09 29.01 -2.83
C PRO A 265 13.62 29.30 -4.23
#